data_18de2cfffc3967bfae336b60d1a93c2c
#
_entry.id   18de2cfffc3967bfae336b60d1a93c2c
#
_cell.length_a   1.000
_cell.length_b   1.000
_cell.length_c   1.000
_cell.angle_alpha   90.00
_cell.angle_beta   90.00
_cell.angle_gamma   90.00
#
_symmetry.space_group_name_H-M   'P 1'
#
loop_
_entity.id
_entity.type
_entity.pdbx_description
1 polymer ?
#
loop_
_entity_poly.entity_id
_entity_poly.type
_entity_poly.pdbx_seq_one_letter_code
_entity_poly.pdbx_strand_id
1 'polypeptide(L)'
;MKKAILMIIASLFLVACSNPVDLSTYEEYNVLDETIDIAQYDAKVETDNDGNRVILFYENERVAYKSVYVKEERHLKVISTEDEAPLYNDTL
;
A
#
# COMPACT_ATOMS: atom_id res chain seq x y z
N MET A 1 35.32 21.18 6.48
CA MET A 1 34.96 21.11 6.38
C MET A 1 34.43 20.68 6.04
N LYS A 2 34.36 20.81 5.79
CA LYS A 2 33.81 20.53 5.36
C LYS A 2 33.24 19.67 5.17
N LYS A 3 32.93 18.94 5.36
CA LYS A 3 32.44 18.10 5.22
C LYS A 3 31.21 17.66 5.62
N ALA A 4 30.99 17.84 6.31
CA ALA A 4 29.78 17.75 6.99
C ALA A 4 28.73 17.79 6.03
N ILE A 5 28.92 18.40 5.10
CA ILE A 5 28.06 18.53 4.10
C ILE A 5 27.46 17.34 3.65
N LEU A 6 28.22 16.39 3.53
CA LEU A 6 27.78 15.22 3.11
C LEU A 6 26.63 14.68 3.73
N MET A 7 26.57 14.67 4.88
CA MET A 7 25.59 14.07 5.60
C MET A 7 24.30 14.48 5.19
N ILE A 8 24.19 15.67 4.97
CA ILE A 8 22.99 16.16 4.60
C ILE A 8 22.34 15.45 3.54
N ILE A 9 23.06 15.10 2.62
CA ILE A 9 22.56 14.42 1.52
C ILE A 9 21.87 13.19 1.86
N ALA A 10 22.40 12.46 2.70
CA ALA A 10 21.81 11.22 3.04
C ALA A 10 20.42 11.40 3.54
N SER A 11 20.21 12.38 4.31
CA SER A 11 18.93 12.53 4.86
C SER A 11 17.90 12.76 3.84
N LEU A 12 18.23 13.38 2.82
CA LEU A 12 17.29 13.67 1.83
C LEU A 12 16.67 12.46 1.23
N PHE A 13 17.41 11.45 1.07
CA PHE A 13 16.89 10.29 0.51
C PHE A 13 15.79 9.73 1.31
N LEU A 14 15.90 9.73 2.58
CA LEU A 14 14.90 9.16 3.39
C LEU A 14 13.60 9.86 3.19
N VAL A 15 13.65 11.11 3.05
CA VAL A 15 12.46 11.87 2.90
C VAL A 15 11.75 11.46 1.65
N ALA A 16 12.47 11.29 0.61
CA ALA A 16 11.86 10.93 -0.64
C ALA A 16 11.19 9.60 -0.55
N CYS A 17 11.76 8.70 0.18
CA CYS A 17 11.20 7.39 0.25
C CYS A 17 10.01 7.30 1.16
N SER A 18 9.82 8.25 2.01
CA SER A 18 8.78 8.12 2.99
C SER A 18 7.46 8.77 2.62
N ASN A 19 7.31 9.21 1.40
CA ASN A 19 6.07 9.80 1.01
C ASN A 19 4.95 8.77 1.05
N PRO A 20 3.93 9.00 1.82
CA PRO A 20 2.86 8.03 1.89
C PRO A 20 2.02 8.07 0.63
N VAL A 21 1.44 6.96 0.27
CA VAL A 21 0.56 6.88 -0.86
C VAL A 21 -0.83 7.29 -0.39
N ASP A 22 -1.46 8.20 -1.11
CA ASP A 22 -2.80 8.64 -0.76
C ASP A 22 -3.80 7.70 -1.42
N LEU A 23 -4.36 6.80 -0.64
CA LEU A 23 -5.30 5.82 -1.14
C LEU A 23 -6.73 6.32 -1.19
N SER A 24 -6.98 7.48 -0.62
CA SER A 24 -8.35 7.95 -0.42
C SER A 24 -9.10 8.26 -1.71
N THR A 25 -8.38 8.39 -2.81
CA THR A 25 -9.02 8.66 -4.10
C THR A 25 -9.44 7.38 -4.82
N TYR A 26 -9.10 6.22 -4.28
CA TYR A 26 -9.40 4.96 -4.94
C TYR A 26 -10.78 4.46 -4.52
N GLU A 27 -11.48 3.81 -5.44
CA GLU A 27 -12.81 3.29 -5.15
C GLU A 27 -12.82 2.32 -3.99
N GLU A 28 -11.78 1.53 -3.85
CA GLU A 28 -11.72 0.51 -2.82
C GLU A 28 -11.28 1.03 -1.46
N TYR A 29 -10.98 2.32 -1.35
CA TYR A 29 -10.44 2.86 -0.10
C TYR A 29 -11.31 2.59 1.12
N ASN A 30 -12.60 2.83 1.02
CA ASN A 30 -13.47 2.66 2.18
C ASN A 30 -13.48 1.23 2.68
N VAL A 31 -13.48 0.27 1.78
CA VAL A 31 -13.48 -1.12 2.17
C VAL A 31 -12.12 -1.49 2.78
N LEU A 32 -11.04 -0.96 2.23
CA LEU A 32 -9.72 -1.22 2.77
C LEU A 32 -9.62 -0.65 4.17
N ASP A 33 -10.14 0.55 4.37
CA ASP A 33 -10.06 1.21 5.66
C ASP A 33 -10.86 0.44 6.72
N GLU A 34 -11.94 -0.20 6.33
CA GLU A 34 -12.75 -0.99 7.25
C GLU A 34 -12.17 -2.38 7.48
N THR A 35 -11.43 -2.90 6.53
CA THR A 35 -10.92 -4.26 6.58
C THR A 35 -9.54 -4.33 7.24
N ILE A 36 -8.70 -3.34 6.96
CA ILE A 36 -7.34 -3.27 7.46
C ILE A 36 -7.17 -1.95 8.18
N ASP A 37 -6.41 -1.93 9.25
CA ASP A 37 -6.10 -0.67 9.90
C ASP A 37 -4.95 -0.06 9.10
N ILE A 38 -5.29 0.52 7.97
CA ILE A 38 -4.28 0.94 7.00
C ILE A 38 -3.32 1.99 7.55
N ALA A 39 -3.70 2.72 8.58
CA ALA A 39 -2.82 3.70 9.16
C ALA A 39 -1.61 3.06 9.84
N GLN A 40 -1.69 1.78 10.15
CA GLN A 40 -0.59 1.09 10.81
C GLN A 40 0.36 0.42 9.85
N TYR A 41 0.09 0.49 8.56
CA TYR A 41 0.90 -0.19 7.56
C TYR A 41 1.40 0.79 6.52
N ASP A 42 2.51 0.44 5.88
CA ASP A 42 3.01 1.23 4.76
C ASP A 42 2.44 0.66 3.49
N ALA A 43 1.69 1.45 2.77
CA ALA A 43 1.06 0.99 1.54
C ALA A 43 1.93 1.27 0.34
N LYS A 44 2.00 0.32 -0.56
CA LYS A 44 2.73 0.49 -1.80
C LYS A 44 1.86 -0.02 -2.95
N VAL A 45 1.65 0.81 -3.95
CA VAL A 45 0.89 0.41 -5.13
C VAL A 45 1.86 -0.33 -6.04
N GLU A 46 1.68 -1.64 -6.13
CA GLU A 46 2.55 -2.47 -6.93
C GLU A 46 2.16 -2.41 -8.39
N THR A 47 0.86 -2.38 -8.66
CA THR A 47 0.33 -2.37 -10.01
C THR A 47 -0.87 -1.44 -10.04
N ASP A 48 -0.96 -0.62 -11.07
CA ASP A 48 -2.15 0.21 -11.27
C ASP A 48 -2.27 0.47 -12.75
N ASN A 49 -3.09 -0.34 -13.41
CA ASN A 49 -3.30 -0.22 -14.84
C ASN A 49 -4.80 -0.22 -15.13
N ASP A 50 -5.18 -0.30 -16.38
CA ASP A 50 -6.60 -0.23 -16.76
C ASP A 50 -7.42 -1.39 -16.20
N GLY A 51 -6.80 -2.50 -15.95
CA GLY A 51 -7.54 -3.69 -15.50
C GLY A 51 -7.50 -3.93 -14.01
N ASN A 52 -6.38 -3.64 -13.37
CA ASN A 52 -6.18 -4.02 -11.99
C ASN A 52 -5.41 -3.00 -11.20
N ARG A 53 -5.65 -3.00 -9.89
CA ARG A 53 -4.82 -2.23 -8.97
C ARG A 53 -4.44 -3.15 -7.83
N VAL A 54 -3.14 -3.33 -7.61
CA VAL A 54 -2.64 -4.19 -6.55
C VAL A 54 -1.89 -3.32 -5.56
N ILE A 55 -2.30 -3.37 -4.30
CA ILE A 55 -1.67 -2.60 -3.24
C ILE A 55 -1.14 -3.56 -2.19
N LEU A 56 0.11 -3.37 -1.79
CA LEU A 56 0.72 -4.17 -0.75
C LEU A 56 0.80 -3.34 0.51
N PHE A 57 0.46 -3.94 1.64
CA PHE A 57 0.52 -3.28 2.94
C PHE A 57 1.63 -3.93 3.74
N TYR A 58 2.65 -3.15 4.07
CA TYR A 58 3.83 -3.65 4.74
C TYR A 58 3.82 -3.34 6.23
N GLU A 59 4.29 -4.31 7.00
CA GLU A 59 4.52 -4.10 8.42
C GLU A 59 6.01 -4.33 8.57
N ASN A 60 6.75 -3.29 8.87
CA ASN A 60 8.20 -3.30 8.87
C ASN A 60 8.65 -3.59 7.44
N GLU A 61 9.27 -4.69 7.18
CA GLU A 61 9.75 -4.99 5.84
C GLU A 61 9.04 -6.18 5.24
N ARG A 62 7.90 -6.58 5.83
CA ARG A 62 7.16 -7.72 5.35
C ARG A 62 5.82 -7.30 4.85
N VAL A 63 5.34 -7.93 3.79
CA VAL A 63 4.00 -7.69 3.30
C VAL A 63 3.02 -8.40 4.22
N ALA A 64 2.17 -7.65 4.87
CA ALA A 64 1.18 -8.22 5.78
C ALA A 64 -0.14 -8.49 5.08
N TYR A 65 -0.54 -7.61 4.19
CA TYR A 65 -1.80 -7.76 3.45
C TYR A 65 -1.61 -7.38 2.00
N LYS A 66 -2.46 -7.94 1.15
CA LYS A 66 -2.45 -7.62 -0.27
C LYS A 66 -3.86 -7.37 -0.74
N SER A 67 -4.05 -6.28 -1.45
CA SER A 67 -5.35 -5.89 -2.00
C SER A 67 -5.27 -6.00 -3.51
N VAL A 68 -6.21 -6.70 -4.12
CA VAL A 68 -6.30 -6.82 -5.57
C VAL A 68 -7.67 -6.33 -6.00
N TYR A 69 -7.70 -5.26 -6.76
CA TYR A 69 -8.95 -4.68 -7.24
C TYR A 69 -9.03 -4.85 -8.75
N VAL A 70 -10.02 -5.61 -9.22
CA VAL A 70 -10.26 -5.83 -10.64
C VAL A 70 -11.25 -4.77 -11.07
N LYS A 71 -10.79 -3.79 -11.79
CA LYS A 71 -11.56 -2.58 -12.05
C LYS A 71 -12.84 -2.80 -12.85
N GLU A 72 -12.73 -3.63 -13.86
CA GLU A 72 -13.85 -3.86 -14.72
C GLU A 72 -15.03 -4.47 -13.97
N GLU A 73 -14.77 -5.42 -13.11
CA GLU A 73 -15.77 -6.09 -12.36
C GLU A 73 -16.08 -5.41 -11.03
N ARG A 74 -15.31 -4.39 -10.71
CA ARG A 74 -15.36 -3.73 -9.42
C ARG A 74 -15.25 -4.73 -8.27
N HIS A 75 -14.42 -5.75 -8.48
CA HIS A 75 -14.24 -6.83 -7.50
C HIS A 75 -12.97 -6.62 -6.70
N LEU A 76 -13.10 -6.61 -5.39
CA LEU A 76 -11.97 -6.42 -4.51
C LEU A 76 -11.69 -7.67 -3.71
N LYS A 77 -10.44 -8.08 -3.63
CA LYS A 77 -10.02 -9.19 -2.80
C LYS A 77 -8.90 -8.70 -1.92
N VAL A 78 -9.05 -8.89 -0.62
CA VAL A 78 -8.02 -8.50 0.35
C VAL A 78 -7.62 -9.76 1.10
N ILE A 79 -6.33 -10.08 1.08
CA ILE A 79 -5.85 -11.28 1.74
C ILE A 79 -4.77 -10.96 2.74
N SER A 80 -4.67 -11.79 3.77
CA SER A 80 -3.57 -11.75 4.71
C SER A 80 -2.49 -12.65 4.14
N THR A 81 -1.26 -12.16 4.05
CA THR A 81 -0.19 -12.95 3.49
C THR A 81 0.29 -14.01 4.45
N GLU A 82 -0.04 -13.87 5.72
CA GLU A 82 0.42 -14.81 6.71
C GLU A 82 -0.32 -16.14 6.61
N ASP A 83 -1.63 -16.12 6.50
CA ASP A 83 -2.40 -17.35 6.40
C ASP A 83 -3.14 -17.46 5.07
N GLU A 84 -2.90 -16.51 4.19
CA GLU A 84 -3.49 -16.52 2.85
C GLU A 84 -5.00 -16.58 2.84
N ALA A 85 -5.63 -16.18 3.91
CA ALA A 85 -7.07 -16.20 4.01
C ALA A 85 -7.66 -14.88 3.51
N PRO A 86 -8.74 -14.92 2.77
CA PRO A 86 -9.35 -13.67 2.32
C PRO A 86 -10.08 -12.99 3.47
N LEU A 87 -9.80 -11.71 3.64
CA LEU A 87 -10.49 -10.90 4.61
C LEU A 87 -11.70 -10.25 3.96
N TYR A 88 -11.63 -10.06 2.67
CA TYR A 88 -12.72 -9.48 1.90
C TYR A 88 -12.60 -10.04 0.48
N ASN A 89 -13.70 -10.41 -0.12
CA ASN A 89 -13.69 -10.95 -1.48
C ASN A 89 -15.08 -10.77 -2.06
N ASP A 90 -15.33 -9.61 -2.61
CA ASP A 90 -16.65 -9.27 -3.09
C ASP A 90 -16.60 -8.07 -4.03
N THR A 91 -17.72 -7.76 -4.63
CA THR A 91 -17.85 -6.60 -5.50
C THR A 91 -18.17 -5.38 -4.64
N LEU A 92 -17.64 -4.25 -5.03
CA LEU A 92 -17.89 -3.01 -4.31
C LEU A 92 -19.31 -2.49 -4.53
#